data_5f65a00c712874d495130aeea4d299e0
#
_entry.id   5f65a00c712874d495130aeea4d299e0
#
_cell.length_a   1.000
_cell.length_b   1.000
_cell.length_c   1.000
_cell.angle_alpha   90.00
_cell.angle_beta   90.00
_cell.angle_gamma   90.00
#
_symmetry.space_group_name_H-M   'P 1'
#
loop_
_entity.id
_entity.type
_entity.pdbx_description
1 polymer ?
#
loop_
_entity_poly.entity_id
_entity_poly.type
_entity_poly.pdbx_seq_one_letter_code
_entity_poly.pdbx_strand_id
1 'polypeptide(L)'
;MLFRSNDVANAIGPLSAVVSTVESAGQITGNSHIAWWILPLGGIGIVIGLATMGEKVMATVGTGITHLTPSRGFAAQLATAATVVIASGTGLPISTTQTLVGAVMGVGLARGIAALNLGVLRNIVVSWVITLPAGAILAIAIFYVLQACFS
;
A
#
# COMPACT_ATOMS: atom_id res chain seq x y z
N MET A 1 10.22 20.18 -3.28
CA MET A 1 9.63 19.00 -3.93
C MET A 1 9.60 17.86 -2.92
N LEU A 2 8.59 17.67 -2.41
CA LEU A 2 8.00 17.48 -1.11
C LEU A 2 7.45 16.09 -0.96
N PHE A 3 7.83 15.45 0.07
CA PHE A 3 7.29 14.30 0.78
C PHE A 3 5.98 13.76 0.17
N ARG A 4 6.09 13.04 -0.94
CA ARG A 4 5.02 12.14 -1.35
C ARG A 4 5.14 10.95 -0.40
N SER A 5 4.31 10.94 0.63
CA SER A 5 4.10 9.70 1.36
C SER A 5 3.74 8.64 0.32
N ASN A 6 4.55 7.59 0.21
CA ASN A 6 4.38 6.57 -0.83
C ASN A 6 2.95 6.00 -0.82
N ASP A 7 2.37 5.78 0.34
CA ASP A 7 1.02 5.21 0.48
C ASP A 7 -0.07 6.19 0.05
N VAL A 8 0.07 7.47 0.41
CA VAL A 8 -0.85 8.52 -0.05
C VAL A 8 -0.71 8.71 -1.56
N ALA A 9 0.50 8.69 -2.11
CA ALA A 9 0.71 8.83 -3.54
C ALA A 9 0.10 7.67 -4.35
N ASN A 10 0.22 6.43 -3.85
CA ASN A 10 -0.35 5.26 -4.50
C ASN A 10 -1.89 5.26 -4.48
N ALA A 11 -2.51 5.78 -3.41
CA ALA A 11 -3.96 5.90 -3.32
C ALA A 11 -4.51 7.08 -4.15
N ILE A 12 -3.81 8.22 -4.13
CA ILE A 12 -4.28 9.48 -4.73
C ILE A 12 -3.89 9.57 -6.21
N GLY A 13 -2.80 8.94 -6.63
CA GLY A 13 -2.31 9.01 -8.02
C GLY A 13 -3.38 8.68 -9.06
N PRO A 14 -4.03 7.51 -8.99
CA PRO A 14 -5.10 7.15 -9.91
C PRO A 14 -6.28 8.10 -9.86
N LEU A 15 -6.71 8.54 -8.67
CA LEU A 15 -7.81 9.50 -8.52
C LEU A 15 -7.46 10.86 -9.13
N SER A 16 -6.26 11.35 -8.89
CA SER A 16 -5.77 12.60 -9.48
C SER A 16 -5.70 12.53 -11.00
N ALA A 17 -5.29 11.39 -11.57
CA ALA A 17 -5.26 11.18 -13.00
C ALA A 17 -6.67 11.22 -13.61
N VAL A 18 -7.65 10.60 -12.96
CA VAL A 18 -9.06 10.64 -13.41
C VAL A 18 -9.60 12.06 -13.36
N VAL A 19 -9.41 12.77 -12.23
CA VAL A 19 -9.90 14.15 -12.07
C VAL A 19 -9.28 15.06 -13.12
N SER A 20 -7.96 15.00 -13.32
CA SER A 20 -7.28 15.84 -14.33
C SER A 20 -7.73 15.53 -15.75
N THR A 21 -8.04 14.27 -16.07
CA THR A 21 -8.56 13.88 -17.38
C THR A 21 -9.97 14.44 -17.60
N VAL A 22 -10.81 14.43 -16.58
CA VAL A 22 -12.16 15.03 -16.65
C VAL A 22 -12.08 16.55 -16.80
N GLU A 23 -11.23 17.21 -16.01
CA GLU A 23 -11.05 18.68 -16.07
C GLU A 23 -10.45 19.15 -17.40
N SER A 24 -9.61 18.35 -18.04
CA SER A 24 -9.00 18.66 -19.34
C SER A 24 -9.81 18.18 -20.55
N ALA A 25 -11.11 17.90 -20.38
CA ALA A 25 -12.00 17.42 -21.45
C ALA A 25 -11.46 16.21 -22.23
N GLY A 26 -10.83 15.26 -21.51
CA GLY A 26 -10.33 14.00 -22.06
C GLY A 26 -8.88 14.06 -22.57
N GLN A 27 -8.16 15.18 -22.43
CA GLN A 27 -6.75 15.26 -22.79
C GLN A 27 -5.86 14.73 -21.64
N ILE A 28 -5.04 13.74 -21.95
CA ILE A 28 -4.06 13.22 -21.01
C ILE A 28 -2.86 14.18 -21.00
N THR A 29 -2.84 15.11 -20.05
CA THR A 29 -1.68 15.98 -19.83
C THR A 29 -0.71 15.31 -18.87
N GLY A 30 0.57 15.23 -19.24
CA GLY A 30 1.62 14.58 -18.44
C GLY A 30 1.91 15.23 -17.08
N ASN A 31 1.34 16.40 -16.81
CA ASN A 31 1.36 17.11 -15.52
C ASN A 31 -0.06 17.26 -14.98
N SER A 32 -0.52 16.28 -14.21
CA SER A 32 -1.76 16.40 -13.48
C SER A 32 -1.57 17.33 -12.26
N HIS A 33 -2.25 18.44 -12.25
CA HIS A 33 -2.41 19.25 -11.04
C HIS A 33 -3.23 18.44 -10.02
N ILE A 34 -2.61 18.08 -8.90
CA ILE A 34 -3.32 17.43 -7.81
C ILE A 34 -4.23 18.49 -7.17
N ALA A 35 -5.53 18.35 -7.33
CA ALA A 35 -6.48 19.23 -6.67
C ALA A 35 -6.28 19.16 -5.15
N TRP A 36 -6.24 20.31 -4.49
CA TRP A 36 -5.88 20.44 -3.07
C TRP A 36 -6.79 19.61 -2.13
N TRP A 37 -8.03 19.33 -2.51
CA TRP A 37 -9.00 18.54 -1.74
C TRP A 37 -8.75 17.02 -1.80
N ILE A 38 -8.02 16.53 -2.80
CA ILE A 38 -7.74 15.10 -2.96
C ILE A 38 -6.78 14.60 -1.87
N LEU A 39 -5.80 15.41 -1.47
CA LEU A 39 -4.84 15.06 -0.42
C LEU A 39 -5.51 14.85 0.95
N PRO A 40 -6.36 15.76 1.46
CA PRO A 40 -7.11 15.53 2.68
C PRO A 40 -8.03 14.31 2.61
N LEU A 41 -8.69 14.07 1.48
CA LEU A 41 -9.57 12.91 1.28
C LEU A 41 -8.80 11.59 1.45
N GLY A 42 -7.64 11.46 0.80
CA GLY A 42 -6.77 10.29 0.96
C GLY A 42 -6.23 10.14 2.38
N GLY A 43 -5.84 11.26 3.01
CA GLY A 43 -5.38 11.27 4.40
C GLY A 43 -6.46 10.79 5.38
N ILE A 44 -7.68 11.27 5.26
CA ILE A 44 -8.82 10.83 6.09
C ILE A 44 -9.09 9.33 5.89
N GLY A 45 -9.07 8.83 4.65
CA GLY A 45 -9.25 7.41 4.37
C GLY A 45 -8.20 6.54 5.06
N ILE A 46 -6.93 6.96 5.04
CA ILE A 46 -5.84 6.26 5.73
C ILE A 46 -6.04 6.28 7.25
N VAL A 47 -6.42 7.41 7.82
CA VAL A 47 -6.68 7.53 9.28
C VAL A 47 -7.82 6.60 9.71
N ILE A 48 -8.92 6.56 8.96
CA ILE A 48 -10.05 5.67 9.25
C ILE A 48 -9.61 4.20 9.15
N GLY A 49 -8.87 3.84 8.09
CA GLY A 49 -8.35 2.48 7.90
C GLY A 49 -7.43 2.06 9.05
N LEU A 50 -6.53 2.94 9.46
CA LEU A 50 -5.60 2.68 10.57
C LEU A 50 -6.35 2.56 11.91
N ALA A 51 -7.33 3.41 12.17
CA ALA A 51 -8.13 3.38 13.41
C ALA A 51 -8.98 2.10 13.53
N THR A 52 -9.45 1.54 12.41
CA THR A 52 -10.33 0.36 12.40
C THR A 52 -9.58 -0.96 12.39
N MET A 53 -8.50 -1.07 11.62
CA MET A 53 -7.79 -2.33 11.35
C MET A 53 -6.30 -2.31 11.70
N GLY A 54 -5.73 -1.16 12.05
CA GLY A 54 -4.28 -1.00 12.25
C GLY A 54 -3.72 -1.91 13.34
N GLU A 55 -4.43 -2.08 14.44
CA GLU A 55 -4.01 -2.94 15.55
C GLU A 55 -3.85 -4.41 15.10
N LYS A 56 -4.80 -4.93 14.31
CA LYS A 56 -4.75 -6.31 13.80
C LYS A 56 -3.59 -6.52 12.84
N VAL A 57 -3.33 -5.55 11.96
CA VAL A 57 -2.20 -5.59 11.02
C VAL A 57 -0.88 -5.54 11.78
N MET A 58 -0.73 -4.65 12.75
CA MET A 58 0.48 -4.55 13.57
C MET A 58 0.73 -5.83 14.36
N ALA A 59 -0.30 -6.45 14.95
CA ALA A 59 -0.16 -7.71 15.66
C ALA A 59 0.29 -8.85 14.72
N THR A 60 -0.30 -8.95 13.52
CA THR A 60 0.06 -9.98 12.54
C THR A 60 1.51 -9.83 12.07
N VAL A 61 1.96 -8.62 11.78
CA VAL A 61 3.33 -8.36 11.31
C VAL A 61 4.33 -8.50 12.45
N GLY A 62 4.00 -7.99 13.64
CA GLY A 62 4.91 -7.93 14.79
C GLY A 62 5.14 -9.27 15.49
N THR A 63 4.12 -10.13 15.53
CA THR A 63 4.19 -11.40 16.27
C THR A 63 3.81 -12.62 15.45
N GLY A 64 3.03 -12.43 14.38
CA GLY A 64 2.49 -13.53 13.58
C GLY A 64 3.51 -14.15 12.64
N ILE A 65 4.41 -13.37 12.04
CA ILE A 65 5.40 -13.85 11.04
C ILE A 65 6.60 -14.47 11.74
N THR A 66 7.17 -13.75 12.71
CA THR A 66 8.31 -14.19 13.52
C THR A 66 8.30 -13.43 14.85
N HIS A 67 8.93 -14.00 15.90
CA HIS A 67 9.10 -13.29 17.16
C HIS A 67 10.09 -12.12 17.00
N LEU A 68 9.58 -10.91 16.89
CA LEU A 68 10.38 -9.69 16.83
C LEU A 68 10.74 -9.21 18.23
N THR A 69 12.04 -9.13 18.50
CA THR A 69 12.58 -8.34 19.62
C THR A 69 12.74 -6.87 19.17
N PRO A 70 12.86 -5.90 20.09
CA PRO A 70 13.04 -4.49 19.72
C PRO A 70 14.18 -4.25 18.72
N SER A 71 15.32 -4.91 18.90
CA SER A 71 16.47 -4.79 17.98
C SER A 71 16.18 -5.35 16.57
N ARG A 72 15.43 -6.47 16.49
CA ARG A 72 15.03 -7.06 15.22
C ARG A 72 13.96 -6.24 14.53
N GLY A 73 13.01 -5.71 15.30
CA GLY A 73 12.02 -4.76 14.80
C GLY A 73 12.69 -3.52 14.21
N PHE A 74 13.70 -2.98 14.89
CA PHE A 74 14.50 -1.88 14.37
C PHE A 74 15.21 -2.23 13.06
N ALA A 75 15.86 -3.40 12.97
CA ALA A 75 16.51 -3.84 11.74
C ALA A 75 15.51 -3.99 10.57
N ALA A 76 14.34 -4.56 10.82
CA ALA A 76 13.28 -4.67 9.82
C ALA A 76 12.77 -3.29 9.37
N GLN A 77 12.55 -2.38 10.29
CA GLN A 77 12.11 -1.01 9.99
C GLN A 77 13.17 -0.24 9.19
N LEU A 78 14.43 -0.36 9.57
CA LEU A 78 15.54 0.28 8.85
C LEU A 78 15.65 -0.24 7.41
N ALA A 79 15.57 -1.55 7.21
CA ALA A 79 15.57 -2.16 5.89
C ALA A 79 14.36 -1.70 5.05
N THR A 80 13.17 -1.65 5.66
CA THR A 80 11.96 -1.14 5.01
C THR A 80 12.14 0.32 4.60
N ALA A 81 12.58 1.17 5.51
CA ALA A 81 12.78 2.60 5.25
C ALA A 81 13.80 2.83 4.12
N ALA A 82 14.94 2.13 4.16
CA ALA A 82 15.95 2.23 3.11
C ALA A 82 15.39 1.82 1.74
N THR A 83 14.66 0.70 1.66
CA THR A 83 14.05 0.24 0.42
C THR A 83 13.02 1.22 -0.13
N VAL A 84 12.14 1.75 0.75
CA VAL A 84 11.11 2.72 0.34
C VAL A 84 11.74 4.03 -0.14
N VAL A 85 12.78 4.53 0.53
CA VAL A 85 13.47 5.76 0.13
C VAL A 85 14.16 5.59 -1.23
N ILE A 86 14.84 4.48 -1.44
CA ILE A 86 15.50 4.19 -2.73
C ILE A 86 14.47 4.07 -3.85
N ALA A 87 13.40 3.31 -3.65
CA ALA A 87 12.34 3.15 -4.64
C ALA A 87 11.63 4.48 -4.95
N SER A 88 11.34 5.28 -3.93
CA SER A 88 10.73 6.60 -4.11
C SER A 88 11.67 7.56 -4.86
N GLY A 89 12.97 7.48 -4.63
CA GLY A 89 13.97 8.26 -5.35
C GLY A 89 14.08 7.90 -6.82
N THR A 90 13.83 6.63 -7.17
CA THR A 90 13.81 6.16 -8.57
C THR A 90 12.43 6.30 -9.23
N GLY A 91 11.41 6.74 -8.51
CA GLY A 91 10.03 6.89 -9.01
C GLY A 91 9.27 5.58 -9.15
N LEU A 92 9.78 4.48 -8.60
CA LEU A 92 9.09 3.19 -8.62
C LEU A 92 8.00 3.14 -7.55
N PRO A 93 6.73 2.88 -7.92
CA PRO A 93 5.67 2.68 -6.95
C PRO A 93 5.84 1.30 -6.29
N ILE A 94 6.03 1.29 -4.98
CA ILE A 94 6.13 0.05 -4.20
C ILE A 94 5.13 0.03 -3.06
N SER A 95 4.74 -1.17 -2.63
CA SER A 95 3.92 -1.36 -1.44
C SER A 95 4.80 -1.38 -0.19
N THR A 96 4.60 -0.42 0.71
CA THR A 96 5.28 -0.35 2.01
C THR A 96 4.99 -1.58 2.87
N THR A 97 3.75 -2.08 2.83
CA THR A 97 3.35 -3.30 3.56
C THR A 97 4.09 -4.53 3.05
N GLN A 98 4.20 -4.72 1.73
CA GLN A 98 4.96 -5.83 1.15
C GLN A 98 6.44 -5.72 1.47
N THR A 99 7.00 -4.52 1.41
CA THR A 99 8.39 -4.25 1.77
C THR A 99 8.66 -4.56 3.25
N LEU A 100 7.75 -4.15 4.16
CA LEU A 100 7.86 -4.45 5.58
C LEU A 100 7.79 -5.96 5.85
N VAL A 101 6.84 -6.66 5.25
CA VAL A 101 6.73 -8.11 5.38
C VAL A 101 7.99 -8.80 4.88
N GLY A 102 8.54 -8.38 3.74
CA GLY A 102 9.80 -8.88 3.21
C GLY A 102 10.98 -8.64 4.15
N ALA A 103 11.07 -7.45 4.76
CA ALA A 103 12.11 -7.12 5.73
C ALA A 103 12.01 -7.99 7.00
N VAL A 104 10.79 -8.18 7.53
CA VAL A 104 10.54 -9.07 8.69
C VAL A 104 10.88 -10.51 8.36
N MET A 105 10.57 -10.98 7.14
CA MET A 105 11.00 -12.30 6.66
C MET A 105 12.51 -12.42 6.60
N GLY A 106 13.21 -11.42 6.06
CA GLY A 106 14.68 -11.41 5.99
C GLY A 106 15.32 -11.51 7.39
N VAL A 107 14.80 -10.77 8.35
CA VAL A 107 15.23 -10.86 9.77
C VAL A 107 14.91 -12.24 10.37
N GLY A 108 13.76 -12.83 10.03
CA GLY A 108 13.40 -14.17 10.45
C GLY A 108 14.31 -15.24 9.85
N LEU A 109 14.61 -15.16 8.53
CA LEU A 109 15.51 -16.07 7.83
C LEU A 109 16.93 -16.05 8.37
N ALA A 110 17.44 -14.90 8.80
CA ALA A 110 18.74 -14.78 9.45
C ALA A 110 18.85 -15.61 10.74
N ARG A 111 17.73 -16.03 11.33
CA ARG A 111 17.64 -16.93 12.48
C ARG A 111 17.39 -18.38 12.13
N GLY A 112 17.19 -18.67 10.87
CA GLY A 112 16.81 -19.97 10.36
C GLY A 112 15.31 -20.06 10.02
N ILE A 113 14.98 -20.93 9.07
CA ILE A 113 13.62 -21.11 8.54
C ILE A 113 12.61 -21.50 9.64
N ALA A 114 13.06 -22.23 10.66
CA ALA A 114 12.23 -22.63 11.80
C ALA A 114 11.73 -21.45 12.65
N ALA A 115 12.33 -20.27 12.52
CA ALA A 115 11.87 -19.05 13.22
C ALA A 115 10.71 -18.35 12.50
N LEU A 116 10.32 -18.80 11.32
CA LEU A 116 9.25 -18.24 10.51
C LEU A 116 7.97 -19.06 10.61
N ASN A 117 6.85 -18.36 10.78
CA ASN A 117 5.54 -18.99 10.66
C ASN A 117 5.10 -19.03 9.18
N LEU A 118 5.46 -20.13 8.50
CA LEU A 118 5.15 -20.31 7.08
C LEU A 118 3.63 -20.31 6.78
N GLY A 119 2.79 -20.67 7.75
CA GLY A 119 1.34 -20.64 7.60
C GLY A 119 0.82 -19.20 7.47
N VAL A 120 1.25 -18.32 8.36
CA VAL A 120 0.92 -16.88 8.29
C VAL A 120 1.46 -16.27 7.00
N LEU A 121 2.67 -16.60 6.64
CA LEU A 121 3.32 -16.09 5.43
C LEU A 121 2.57 -16.51 4.16
N ARG A 122 2.18 -17.78 4.06
CA ARG A 122 1.37 -18.28 2.95
C ARG A 122 0.04 -17.50 2.85
N ASN A 123 -0.64 -17.27 3.97
CA ASN A 123 -1.90 -16.54 3.98
C ASN A 123 -1.72 -15.08 3.50
N ILE A 124 -0.64 -14.42 3.89
CA ILE A 124 -0.32 -13.06 3.43
C ILE A 124 -0.09 -13.05 1.91
N VAL A 125 0.72 -13.97 1.39
CA VAL A 125 1.00 -14.05 -0.06
C VAL A 125 -0.27 -14.38 -0.85
N VAL A 126 -1.07 -15.31 -0.38
CA VAL A 126 -2.37 -15.65 -1.01
C VAL A 126 -3.30 -14.43 -1.00
N SER A 127 -3.35 -13.67 0.08
CA SER A 127 -4.14 -12.44 0.14
C SER A 127 -3.69 -11.42 -0.89
N TRP A 128 -2.40 -11.25 -1.14
CA TRP A 128 -1.88 -10.36 -2.18
C TRP A 128 -2.31 -10.77 -3.58
N VAL A 129 -2.29 -12.07 -3.87
CA VAL A 129 -2.72 -12.59 -5.17
C VAL A 129 -4.22 -12.41 -5.37
N ILE A 130 -5.02 -12.62 -4.33
CA ILE A 130 -6.49 -12.49 -4.40
C ILE A 130 -6.95 -11.03 -4.49
N THR A 131 -6.25 -10.09 -3.84
CA THR A 131 -6.64 -8.67 -3.81
C THR A 131 -6.66 -8.03 -5.20
N LEU A 132 -5.74 -8.42 -6.09
CA LEU A 132 -5.68 -7.87 -7.45
C LEU A 132 -6.92 -8.20 -8.28
N PRO A 133 -7.32 -9.48 -8.47
CA PRO A 133 -8.54 -9.80 -9.21
C PRO A 133 -9.80 -9.32 -8.49
N ALA A 134 -9.84 -9.35 -7.16
CA ALA A 134 -10.98 -8.84 -6.40
C ALA A 134 -11.18 -7.33 -6.61
N GLY A 135 -10.09 -6.56 -6.58
CA GLY A 135 -10.13 -5.13 -6.87
C GLY A 135 -10.58 -4.83 -8.30
N ALA A 136 -10.10 -5.60 -9.28
CA ALA A 136 -10.51 -5.45 -10.68
C ALA A 136 -12.00 -5.75 -10.88
N ILE A 137 -12.51 -6.84 -10.32
CA ILE A 137 -13.93 -7.21 -10.39
C ILE A 137 -14.79 -6.13 -9.74
N LEU A 138 -14.41 -5.64 -8.56
CA LEU A 138 -15.14 -4.58 -7.87
C LEU A 138 -15.16 -3.28 -8.68
N ALA A 139 -14.04 -2.90 -9.26
CA ALA A 139 -13.95 -1.71 -10.12
C ALA A 139 -14.85 -1.81 -11.35
N ILE A 140 -14.85 -2.97 -12.01
CA ILE A 140 -15.72 -3.24 -13.16
C ILE A 140 -17.19 -3.17 -12.74
N ALA A 141 -17.57 -3.79 -11.63
CA ALA A 141 -18.95 -3.77 -11.14
C ALA A 141 -19.42 -2.34 -10.82
N ILE A 142 -18.61 -1.55 -10.13
CA ILE A 142 -18.91 -0.15 -9.82
C ILE A 142 -19.02 0.68 -11.10
N PHE A 143 -18.13 0.47 -12.07
CA PHE A 143 -18.18 1.18 -13.34
C PHE A 143 -19.51 0.95 -14.06
N TYR A 144 -19.96 -0.30 -14.20
CA TYR A 144 -21.24 -0.60 -14.85
C TYR A 144 -22.44 -0.06 -14.08
N VAL A 145 -22.41 -0.08 -12.75
CA VAL A 145 -23.48 0.53 -11.93
C VAL A 145 -23.54 2.03 -12.16
N LEU A 146 -22.41 2.72 -12.13
CA LEU A 146 -22.36 4.17 -12.39
C LEU A 146 -22.79 4.50 -13.82
N GLN A 147 -22.36 3.72 -14.80
CA GLN A 147 -22.79 3.89 -16.20
C GLN A 147 -24.30 3.76 -16.34
N ALA A 148 -24.91 2.76 -15.69
CA ALA A 148 -26.36 2.57 -15.72
C ALA A 148 -27.14 3.67 -14.99
N CYS A 149 -26.53 4.32 -13.97
CA CYS A 149 -27.17 5.41 -13.23
C CYS A 149 -27.07 6.77 -13.93
N PHE A 150 -26.03 6.98 -14.75
CA PHE A 150 -25.71 8.29 -15.34
C PHE A 150 -25.80 8.29 -16.89
N SER A 151 -26.12 7.19 -17.52
CA SER A 151 -26.40 7.07 -18.95
C SER A 151 -27.89 7.06 -19.21
#